data_c8244a6537d9d05798f6cf37def2ed74
#
_entry.id   c8244a6537d9d05798f6cf37def2ed74
#
_cell.length_a   1.000
_cell.length_b   1.000
_cell.length_c   1.000
_cell.angle_alpha   90.00
_cell.angle_beta   90.00
_cell.angle_gamma   90.00
#
_symmetry.space_group_name_H-M   'P 1'
#
loop_
_entity.id
_entity.type
_entity.pdbx_description
1 polymer ?
#
loop_
_entity_poly.entity_id
_entity_poly.type
_entity_poly.pdbx_seq_one_letter_code
_entity_poly.pdbx_strand_id
1 'polypeptide(L)'
;MVTCPNGHHNPPDFDLCGECGAPIEERWPEATAWYRTKWALFGAGAVVALMVLAAVVAIGRGSDRAQPAATTPTERQSISQWWERAHTPVMKLQDSIADARHSMESLTPIGLEQACQRMHDLAGVNVHTYLPAPTPELTSELAAAAEDAHAAAHMCLSAAAGSRNAYDGEFKSSIEQAERQLVHAQELVNVALLHDQ
;
A
#
# COMPACT_ATOMS: atom_id res chain seq x y z
N MET A 1 -12.48 15.89 28.23
CA MET A 1 -13.82 15.37 27.98
C MET A 1 -14.43 16.21 26.88
N VAL A 2 -14.95 15.60 25.85
CA VAL A 2 -15.66 16.25 24.74
C VAL A 2 -17.15 15.94 24.86
N THR A 3 -18.01 16.85 24.42
CA THR A 3 -19.47 16.69 24.51
C THR A 3 -20.04 16.61 23.12
N CYS A 4 -20.83 15.59 22.82
CA CYS A 4 -21.50 15.47 21.54
C CYS A 4 -22.66 16.45 21.39
N PRO A 5 -23.22 16.69 20.18
CA PRO A 5 -24.33 17.62 19.96
C PRO A 5 -25.57 17.31 20.79
N ASN A 6 -25.75 16.06 21.24
CA ASN A 6 -26.87 15.62 22.05
C ASN A 6 -26.60 15.72 23.57
N GLY A 7 -25.45 16.29 23.99
CA GLY A 7 -25.11 16.57 25.38
C GLY A 7 -24.43 15.43 26.16
N HIS A 8 -24.09 14.29 25.52
CA HIS A 8 -23.39 13.19 26.18
C HIS A 8 -21.89 13.48 26.28
N HIS A 9 -21.29 13.09 27.42
CA HIS A 9 -19.86 13.27 27.67
C HIS A 9 -19.06 12.05 27.15
N ASN A 10 -17.99 12.32 26.43
CA ASN A 10 -17.14 11.28 25.85
C ASN A 10 -15.66 11.53 26.18
N PRO A 11 -14.80 10.51 26.15
CA PRO A 11 -13.36 10.68 26.15
C PRO A 11 -12.90 11.58 24.99
N PRO A 12 -11.76 12.30 25.14
CA PRO A 12 -11.31 13.28 24.14
C PRO A 12 -10.93 12.68 22.77
N ASP A 13 -10.65 11.38 22.72
CA ASP A 13 -10.15 10.68 21.54
C ASP A 13 -11.26 9.95 20.75
N PHE A 14 -12.53 10.28 21.03
CA PHE A 14 -13.67 9.62 20.37
C PHE A 14 -14.26 10.52 19.27
N ASP A 15 -14.28 10.04 18.04
CA ASP A 15 -14.88 10.72 16.89
C ASP A 15 -16.40 10.58 16.85
N LEU A 16 -16.93 9.56 17.49
CA LEU A 16 -18.36 9.29 17.59
C LEU A 16 -18.77 9.14 19.05
N CYS A 17 -19.94 9.64 19.40
CA CYS A 17 -20.50 9.48 20.73
C CYS A 17 -20.83 8.02 21.03
N GLY A 18 -20.27 7.46 22.11
CA GLY A 18 -20.51 6.08 22.52
C GLY A 18 -21.94 5.77 22.91
N GLU A 19 -22.77 6.79 23.26
CA GLU A 19 -24.17 6.58 23.66
C GLU A 19 -25.16 6.74 22.51
N CYS A 20 -24.92 7.67 21.56
CA CYS A 20 -25.91 7.99 20.52
C CYS A 20 -25.36 7.91 19.10
N GLY A 21 -24.05 7.60 18.90
CA GLY A 21 -23.43 7.50 17.57
C GLY A 21 -23.31 8.83 16.82
N ALA A 22 -23.64 9.97 17.44
CA ALA A 22 -23.51 11.27 16.79
C ALA A 22 -22.02 11.64 16.65
N PRO A 23 -21.58 12.24 15.52
CA PRO A 23 -20.21 12.69 15.34
C PRO A 23 -19.87 13.77 16.37
N ILE A 24 -18.71 13.65 16.99
CA ILE A 24 -18.15 14.64 17.89
C ILE A 24 -17.28 15.54 17.02
N GLU A 25 -17.82 16.68 16.59
CA GLU A 25 -17.03 17.67 15.86
C GLU A 25 -15.98 18.27 16.81
N GLU A 26 -14.71 17.87 16.63
CA GLU A 26 -13.62 18.69 17.13
C GLU A 26 -13.72 20.05 16.43
N ARG A 27 -14.04 21.08 17.19
CA ARG A 27 -13.93 22.46 16.70
C ARG A 27 -12.44 22.76 16.47
N TRP A 28 -11.96 22.43 15.26
CA TRP A 28 -10.66 22.89 14.80
C TRP A 28 -10.66 24.41 14.98
N PRO A 29 -9.66 25.00 15.68
CA PRO A 29 -9.56 26.44 15.71
C PRO A 29 -9.57 26.91 14.25
N GLU A 30 -10.54 27.77 13.91
CA GLU A 30 -10.60 28.36 12.57
C GLU A 30 -9.21 28.88 12.27
N ALA A 31 -8.54 28.26 11.30
CA ALA A 31 -7.24 28.70 10.85
C ALA A 31 -7.44 30.14 10.41
N THR A 32 -7.04 31.06 11.29
CA THR A 32 -7.12 32.50 10.99
C THR A 32 -6.45 32.69 9.65
N ALA A 33 -7.21 33.15 8.69
CA ALA A 33 -6.82 33.27 7.31
C ALA A 33 -5.64 34.24 7.17
N TRP A 34 -4.43 33.77 7.56
CA TRP A 34 -3.16 34.48 7.55
C TRP A 34 -2.78 35.00 6.15
N TYR A 35 -3.37 34.41 5.10
CA TYR A 35 -3.21 34.81 3.70
C TYR A 35 -3.91 36.14 3.36
N ARG A 36 -4.67 36.74 4.27
CA ARG A 36 -5.30 38.07 4.07
C ARG A 36 -4.33 39.24 4.25
N THR A 37 -3.15 39.01 4.77
CA THR A 37 -2.13 40.04 4.90
C THR A 37 -1.45 40.27 3.56
N LYS A 38 -1.34 41.51 3.11
CA LYS A 38 -0.75 41.92 1.81
C LYS A 38 0.66 41.35 1.57
N TRP A 39 1.36 40.97 2.62
CA TRP A 39 2.67 40.33 2.60
C TRP A 39 2.65 38.85 2.15
N ALA A 40 1.53 38.17 2.30
CA ALA A 40 1.40 36.78 1.84
C ALA A 40 1.38 36.66 0.29
N LEU A 41 0.92 37.71 -0.39
CA LEU A 41 0.92 37.75 -1.87
C LEU A 41 2.32 37.87 -2.46
N PHE A 42 3.27 38.53 -1.75
CA PHE A 42 4.65 38.61 -2.19
C PHE A 42 5.45 37.32 -1.97
N GLY A 43 5.13 36.58 -0.90
CA GLY A 43 5.75 35.28 -0.61
C GLY A 43 5.30 34.20 -1.60
N ALA A 44 4.01 34.16 -1.95
CA ALA A 44 3.46 33.19 -2.91
C ALA A 44 4.04 33.36 -4.33
N GLY A 45 4.24 34.60 -4.77
CA GLY A 45 4.86 34.87 -6.08
C GLY A 45 6.31 34.37 -6.19
N ALA A 46 7.09 34.55 -5.12
CA ALA A 46 8.50 34.10 -5.11
C ALA A 46 8.62 32.57 -5.10
N VAL A 47 7.75 31.86 -4.38
CA VAL A 47 7.75 30.39 -4.35
C VAL A 47 7.33 29.80 -5.69
N VAL A 48 6.32 30.37 -6.35
CA VAL A 48 5.90 29.92 -7.69
C VAL A 48 6.99 30.18 -8.72
N ALA A 49 7.67 31.34 -8.68
CA ALA A 49 8.78 31.63 -9.58
C ALA A 49 9.96 30.67 -9.39
N LEU A 50 10.30 30.33 -8.14
CA LEU A 50 11.34 29.35 -7.83
C LEU A 50 10.97 27.93 -8.27
N MET A 51 9.71 27.53 -8.10
CA MET A 51 9.22 26.23 -8.58
C MET A 51 9.24 26.13 -10.11
N VAL A 52 8.86 27.20 -10.83
CA VAL A 52 8.92 27.24 -12.29
C VAL A 52 10.36 27.22 -12.76
N LEU A 53 11.27 27.94 -12.11
CA LEU A 53 12.69 27.93 -12.45
C LEU A 53 13.32 26.55 -12.19
N ALA A 54 12.97 25.89 -11.09
CA ALA A 54 13.40 24.53 -10.78
C ALA A 54 12.87 23.52 -11.82
N ALA A 55 11.60 23.65 -12.25
CA ALA A 55 11.01 22.81 -13.28
C ALA A 55 11.69 23.01 -14.65
N VAL A 56 11.99 24.26 -15.04
CA VAL A 56 12.69 24.55 -16.30
C VAL A 56 14.13 24.04 -16.28
N VAL A 57 14.83 24.14 -15.14
CA VAL A 57 16.18 23.57 -14.98
C VAL A 57 16.15 22.04 -14.99
N ALA A 58 15.10 21.41 -14.44
CA ALA A 58 14.92 19.97 -14.49
C ALA A 58 14.59 19.44 -15.90
N ILE A 59 13.84 20.22 -16.69
CA ILE A 59 13.51 19.88 -18.10
C ILE A 59 14.71 20.15 -19.02
N GLY A 60 15.53 21.17 -18.71
CA GLY A 60 16.74 21.53 -19.52
C GLY A 60 17.96 20.64 -19.24
N ARG A 61 18.01 19.98 -18.07
CA ARG A 61 18.96 18.89 -17.81
C ARG A 61 18.32 17.65 -18.37
N GLY A 62 18.66 17.33 -19.60
CA GLY A 62 18.17 16.23 -20.41
C GLY A 62 17.57 15.09 -19.61
N SER A 63 16.47 14.59 -20.14
CA SER A 63 15.94 13.29 -19.75
C SER A 63 17.04 12.24 -20.00
N ASP A 64 18.02 12.17 -19.13
CA ASP A 64 18.68 10.92 -18.85
C ASP A 64 17.57 10.02 -18.31
N ARG A 65 16.85 9.40 -19.26
CA ARG A 65 16.16 8.16 -18.92
C ARG A 65 17.22 7.37 -18.19
N ALA A 66 17.02 7.19 -16.88
CA ALA A 66 17.83 6.26 -16.11
C ALA A 66 17.72 4.94 -16.85
N GLN A 67 18.75 4.66 -17.66
CA GLN A 67 18.90 3.36 -18.27
C GLN A 67 18.97 2.41 -17.07
N PRO A 68 18.15 1.37 -17.01
CA PRO A 68 18.21 0.44 -15.90
C PRO A 68 19.69 0.06 -15.73
N ALA A 69 20.22 0.32 -14.54
CA ALA A 69 21.64 0.08 -14.26
C ALA A 69 21.91 -1.38 -14.58
N ALA A 70 22.90 -1.64 -15.45
CA ALA A 70 23.23 -3.00 -15.85
C ALA A 70 23.56 -3.79 -14.57
N THR A 71 22.78 -4.83 -14.29
CA THR A 71 22.92 -5.69 -13.12
C THR A 71 24.33 -6.30 -13.10
N THR A 72 25.06 -6.12 -12.00
CA THR A 72 26.41 -6.68 -11.90
C THR A 72 26.34 -8.21 -11.82
N PRO A 73 27.37 -8.95 -12.28
CA PRO A 73 27.40 -10.41 -12.18
C PRO A 73 27.18 -10.92 -10.74
N THR A 74 27.70 -10.22 -9.75
CA THR A 74 27.54 -10.57 -8.32
C THR A 74 26.11 -10.35 -7.84
N GLU A 75 25.48 -9.27 -8.27
CA GLU A 75 24.08 -8.96 -7.92
C GLU A 75 23.13 -9.97 -8.56
N ARG A 76 23.34 -10.32 -9.83
CA ARG A 76 22.59 -11.36 -10.53
C ARG A 76 22.67 -12.70 -9.80
N GLN A 77 23.86 -13.11 -9.40
CA GLN A 77 24.04 -14.35 -8.66
C GLN A 77 23.29 -14.34 -7.32
N SER A 78 23.31 -13.21 -6.62
CA SER A 78 22.57 -13.04 -5.37
C SER A 78 21.06 -13.14 -5.59
N ILE A 79 20.53 -12.50 -6.64
CA ILE A 79 19.11 -12.56 -7.01
C ILE A 79 18.72 -14.00 -7.39
N SER A 80 19.54 -14.71 -8.20
CA SER A 80 19.26 -16.09 -8.58
C SER A 80 19.18 -17.02 -7.36
N GLN A 81 20.18 -16.99 -6.48
CA GLN A 81 20.21 -17.82 -5.28
C GLN A 81 19.05 -17.50 -4.31
N TRP A 82 18.70 -16.24 -4.20
CA TRP A 82 17.56 -15.81 -3.39
C TRP A 82 16.25 -16.28 -4.01
N TRP A 83 16.07 -16.10 -5.31
CA TRP A 83 14.86 -16.45 -6.03
C TRP A 83 14.57 -17.95 -6.02
N GLU A 84 15.58 -18.80 -6.10
CA GLU A 84 15.43 -20.26 -5.95
C GLU A 84 14.69 -20.65 -4.66
N ARG A 85 14.86 -19.86 -3.60
CA ARG A 85 14.20 -20.09 -2.30
C ARG A 85 12.87 -19.33 -2.16
N ALA A 86 12.81 -18.12 -2.67
CA ALA A 86 11.67 -17.22 -2.52
C ALA A 86 10.56 -17.45 -3.55
N HIS A 87 10.87 -18.03 -4.71
CA HIS A 87 9.94 -18.22 -5.81
C HIS A 87 8.64 -18.93 -5.37
N THR A 88 8.77 -20.08 -4.72
CA THR A 88 7.58 -20.86 -4.32
C THR A 88 6.67 -20.11 -3.34
N PRO A 89 7.15 -19.48 -2.25
CA PRO A 89 6.31 -18.65 -1.39
C PRO A 89 5.66 -17.45 -2.11
N VAL A 90 6.39 -16.78 -2.99
CA VAL A 90 5.85 -15.63 -3.75
C VAL A 90 4.72 -16.08 -4.69
N MET A 91 4.91 -17.18 -5.42
CA MET A 91 3.86 -17.74 -6.28
C MET A 91 2.64 -18.22 -5.48
N LYS A 92 2.86 -18.85 -4.33
CA LYS A 92 1.74 -19.24 -3.44
C LYS A 92 0.96 -18.05 -2.92
N LEU A 93 1.63 -16.93 -2.61
CA LEU A 93 0.93 -15.69 -2.25
C LEU A 93 0.06 -15.22 -3.41
N GLN A 94 0.59 -15.17 -4.62
CA GLN A 94 -0.17 -14.78 -5.82
C GLN A 94 -1.40 -15.67 -6.04
N ASP A 95 -1.25 -16.97 -5.94
CA ASP A 95 -2.35 -17.92 -6.07
C ASP A 95 -3.41 -17.71 -4.97
N SER A 96 -2.98 -17.46 -3.72
CA SER A 96 -3.90 -17.24 -2.61
C SER A 96 -4.67 -15.92 -2.72
N ILE A 97 -4.07 -14.89 -3.31
CA ILE A 97 -4.73 -13.63 -3.64
C ILE A 97 -5.85 -13.88 -4.68
N ALA A 98 -5.56 -14.63 -5.72
CA ALA A 98 -6.55 -14.99 -6.75
C ALA A 98 -7.70 -15.82 -6.18
N ASP A 99 -7.39 -16.80 -5.32
CA ASP A 99 -8.39 -17.62 -4.62
C ASP A 99 -9.28 -16.78 -3.69
N ALA A 100 -8.71 -15.89 -2.91
CA ALA A 100 -9.45 -15.03 -1.99
C ALA A 100 -10.37 -14.06 -2.76
N ARG A 101 -9.87 -13.44 -3.83
CA ARG A 101 -10.66 -12.58 -4.72
C ARG A 101 -11.84 -13.35 -5.31
N HIS A 102 -11.60 -14.52 -5.91
CA HIS A 102 -12.66 -15.34 -6.50
C HIS A 102 -13.70 -15.75 -5.45
N SER A 103 -13.27 -16.13 -4.24
CA SER A 103 -14.16 -16.52 -3.15
C SER A 103 -15.02 -15.36 -2.64
N MET A 104 -14.46 -14.13 -2.59
CA MET A 104 -15.20 -12.92 -2.24
C MET A 104 -16.22 -12.54 -3.32
N GLU A 105 -15.87 -12.62 -4.60
CA GLU A 105 -16.76 -12.30 -5.72
C GLU A 105 -17.92 -13.30 -5.84
N SER A 106 -17.65 -14.58 -5.61
CA SER A 106 -18.67 -15.65 -5.71
C SER A 106 -19.59 -15.72 -4.50
N LEU A 107 -19.26 -15.04 -3.41
CA LEU A 107 -19.99 -15.07 -2.12
C LEU A 107 -20.31 -16.50 -1.65
N THR A 108 -19.43 -17.46 -1.97
CA THR A 108 -19.60 -18.85 -1.57
C THR A 108 -19.06 -19.01 -0.15
N PRO A 109 -19.91 -19.16 0.88
CA PRO A 109 -19.44 -19.21 2.28
C PRO A 109 -18.47 -20.37 2.53
N ILE A 110 -18.67 -21.46 1.81
CA ILE A 110 -17.84 -22.67 1.91
C ILE A 110 -16.51 -22.37 1.17
N GLY A 111 -15.43 -22.26 1.92
CA GLY A 111 -14.09 -22.03 1.38
C GLY A 111 -13.61 -20.58 1.48
N LEU A 112 -14.50 -19.61 1.66
CA LEU A 112 -14.11 -18.20 1.81
C LEU A 112 -13.14 -18.01 2.98
N GLU A 113 -13.51 -18.48 4.18
CA GLU A 113 -12.66 -18.39 5.37
C GLU A 113 -11.29 -19.03 5.14
N GLN A 114 -11.26 -20.22 4.52
CA GLN A 114 -10.00 -20.91 4.23
C GLN A 114 -9.13 -20.16 3.20
N ALA A 115 -9.74 -19.55 2.19
CA ALA A 115 -9.01 -18.75 1.20
C ALA A 115 -8.43 -17.50 1.85
N CYS A 116 -9.22 -16.78 2.66
CA CYS A 116 -8.77 -15.61 3.40
C CYS A 116 -7.65 -15.96 4.39
N GLN A 117 -7.78 -17.08 5.11
CA GLN A 117 -6.77 -17.52 6.07
C GLN A 117 -5.46 -17.90 5.39
N ARG A 118 -5.50 -18.62 4.26
CA ARG A 118 -4.29 -18.92 3.47
C ARG A 118 -3.58 -17.65 3.03
N MET A 119 -4.32 -16.68 2.51
CA MET A 119 -3.75 -15.39 2.10
C MET A 119 -3.12 -14.65 3.28
N HIS A 120 -3.81 -14.63 4.43
CA HIS A 120 -3.31 -14.05 5.67
C HIS A 120 -1.96 -14.66 6.10
N ASP A 121 -1.87 -15.99 6.14
CA ASP A 121 -0.67 -16.68 6.61
C ASP A 121 0.50 -16.53 5.63
N LEU A 122 0.23 -16.56 4.33
CA LEU A 122 1.25 -16.37 3.29
C LEU A 122 1.77 -14.96 3.26
N ALA A 123 0.90 -13.96 3.37
CA ALA A 123 1.28 -12.55 3.38
C ALA A 123 1.96 -12.16 4.72
N GLY A 124 1.38 -12.54 5.86
CA GLY A 124 1.86 -12.12 7.17
C GLY A 124 3.15 -12.77 7.62
N VAL A 125 3.44 -14.01 7.21
CA VAL A 125 4.58 -14.78 7.71
C VAL A 125 5.50 -15.29 6.60
N ASN A 126 4.94 -16.00 5.62
CA ASN A 126 5.78 -16.78 4.69
C ASN A 126 6.67 -15.91 3.81
N VAL A 127 6.13 -14.85 3.20
CA VAL A 127 6.92 -13.96 2.33
C VAL A 127 7.96 -13.18 3.14
N HIS A 128 7.62 -12.70 4.33
CA HIS A 128 8.53 -11.98 5.21
C HIS A 128 9.76 -12.78 5.61
N THR A 129 9.69 -14.12 5.63
CA THR A 129 10.83 -14.99 5.92
C THR A 129 11.96 -14.86 4.87
N TYR A 130 11.61 -14.38 3.66
CA TYR A 130 12.57 -14.22 2.54
C TYR A 130 13.02 -12.77 2.34
N LEU A 131 12.58 -11.86 3.21
CA LEU A 131 13.03 -10.46 3.22
C LEU A 131 14.20 -10.29 4.24
N PRO A 132 15.15 -9.39 3.96
CA PRO A 132 15.22 -8.57 2.75
C PRO A 132 15.65 -9.39 1.51
N ALA A 133 15.16 -8.97 0.35
CA ALA A 133 15.62 -9.44 -0.94
C ALA A 133 17.01 -8.82 -1.27
N PRO A 134 17.74 -9.33 -2.29
CA PRO A 134 19.08 -8.85 -2.62
C PRO A 134 19.17 -7.38 -3.03
N THR A 135 18.07 -6.79 -3.52
CA THR A 135 18.01 -5.37 -3.85
C THR A 135 16.97 -4.66 -2.99
N PRO A 136 17.20 -3.36 -2.66
CA PRO A 136 16.22 -2.57 -1.92
C PRO A 136 14.88 -2.44 -2.64
N GLU A 137 14.90 -2.32 -3.97
CA GLU A 137 13.72 -2.18 -4.79
C GLU A 137 12.86 -3.45 -4.74
N LEU A 138 13.46 -4.62 -4.96
CA LEU A 138 12.76 -5.89 -4.85
C LEU A 138 12.24 -6.15 -3.43
N THR A 139 12.98 -5.72 -2.40
CA THR A 139 12.53 -5.78 -1.01
C THR A 139 11.29 -4.91 -0.80
N SER A 140 11.32 -3.67 -1.31
CA SER A 140 10.19 -2.74 -1.17
C SER A 140 8.92 -3.25 -1.83
N GLU A 141 9.02 -3.76 -3.06
CA GLU A 141 7.87 -4.29 -3.80
C GLU A 141 7.25 -5.51 -3.11
N LEU A 142 8.06 -6.45 -2.67
CA LEU A 142 7.56 -7.65 -1.99
C LEU A 142 7.00 -7.36 -0.60
N ALA A 143 7.62 -6.43 0.15
CA ALA A 143 7.12 -6.02 1.44
C ALA A 143 5.75 -5.32 1.31
N ALA A 144 5.63 -4.39 0.35
CA ALA A 144 4.38 -3.71 0.09
C ALA A 144 3.28 -4.67 -0.40
N ALA A 145 3.61 -5.61 -1.30
CA ALA A 145 2.67 -6.64 -1.74
C ALA A 145 2.16 -7.50 -0.59
N ALA A 146 3.06 -7.89 0.32
CA ALA A 146 2.69 -8.68 1.49
C ALA A 146 1.80 -7.88 2.47
N GLU A 147 2.09 -6.60 2.68
CA GLU A 147 1.29 -5.71 3.53
C GLU A 147 -0.12 -5.51 2.96
N ASP A 148 -0.26 -5.19 1.69
CA ASP A 148 -1.55 -5.01 1.02
C ASP A 148 -2.37 -6.31 1.00
N ALA A 149 -1.74 -7.45 0.70
CA ALA A 149 -2.41 -8.76 0.74
C ALA A 149 -2.85 -9.13 2.17
N HIS A 150 -2.04 -8.82 3.19
CA HIS A 150 -2.37 -9.06 4.59
C HIS A 150 -3.55 -8.19 5.05
N ALA A 151 -3.57 -6.92 4.67
CA ALA A 151 -4.70 -6.02 4.94
C ALA A 151 -5.99 -6.53 4.26
N ALA A 152 -5.91 -6.94 3.00
CA ALA A 152 -7.03 -7.57 2.30
C ALA A 152 -7.51 -8.85 2.99
N ALA A 153 -6.59 -9.67 3.50
CA ALA A 153 -6.94 -10.91 4.21
C ALA A 153 -7.75 -10.63 5.47
N HIS A 154 -7.42 -9.60 6.24
CA HIS A 154 -8.21 -9.19 7.40
C HIS A 154 -9.65 -8.77 7.03
N MET A 155 -9.82 -8.01 5.94
CA MET A 155 -11.13 -7.63 5.43
C MET A 155 -11.93 -8.86 4.99
N CYS A 156 -11.29 -9.77 4.27
CA CYS A 156 -11.84 -11.03 3.81
C CYS A 156 -12.31 -11.91 5.00
N LEU A 157 -11.49 -12.07 6.02
CA LEU A 157 -11.84 -12.82 7.24
C LEU A 157 -13.00 -12.17 8.00
N SER A 158 -13.03 -10.84 8.05
CA SER A 158 -14.15 -10.10 8.66
C SER A 158 -15.45 -10.34 7.90
N ALA A 159 -15.41 -10.36 6.57
CA ALA A 159 -16.58 -10.68 5.73
C ALA A 159 -17.02 -12.14 5.94
N ALA A 160 -16.08 -13.10 5.98
CA ALA A 160 -16.37 -14.51 6.27
C ALA A 160 -17.03 -14.72 7.64
N ALA A 161 -16.64 -13.92 8.64
CA ALA A 161 -17.25 -13.90 9.98
C ALA A 161 -18.62 -13.18 10.03
N GLY A 162 -19.15 -12.72 8.90
CA GLY A 162 -20.46 -12.04 8.82
C GLY A 162 -20.43 -10.60 9.29
N SER A 163 -19.29 -9.91 9.22
CA SER A 163 -19.21 -8.48 9.49
C SER A 163 -20.15 -7.70 8.56
N ARG A 164 -20.81 -6.67 9.11
CA ARG A 164 -21.70 -5.78 8.35
C ARG A 164 -20.94 -4.64 7.64
N ASN A 165 -19.64 -4.56 7.83
CA ASN A 165 -18.83 -3.54 7.17
C ASN A 165 -18.73 -3.86 5.67
N ALA A 166 -18.97 -2.85 4.85
CA ALA A 166 -18.82 -2.97 3.39
C ALA A 166 -17.36 -2.72 3.00
N TYR A 167 -16.55 -3.77 3.01
CA TYR A 167 -15.13 -3.70 2.64
C TYR A 167 -14.85 -3.86 1.14
N ASP A 168 -15.89 -3.99 0.30
CA ASP A 168 -15.74 -4.37 -1.10
C ASP A 168 -14.73 -3.49 -1.87
N GLY A 169 -14.82 -2.17 -1.69
CA GLY A 169 -13.93 -1.22 -2.37
C GLY A 169 -12.49 -1.28 -1.85
N GLU A 170 -12.32 -1.35 -0.54
CA GLU A 170 -11.01 -1.39 0.12
C GLU A 170 -10.31 -2.72 -0.13
N PHE A 171 -11.03 -3.83 0.03
CA PHE A 171 -10.53 -5.17 -0.30
C PHE A 171 -10.02 -5.23 -1.74
N LYS A 172 -10.85 -4.79 -2.69
CA LYS A 172 -10.49 -4.79 -4.12
C LYS A 172 -9.26 -3.92 -4.37
N SER A 173 -9.19 -2.73 -3.79
CA SER A 173 -8.05 -1.84 -3.94
C SER A 173 -6.75 -2.46 -3.42
N SER A 174 -6.78 -3.08 -2.23
CA SER A 174 -5.61 -3.73 -1.64
C SER A 174 -5.16 -4.94 -2.46
N ILE A 175 -6.09 -5.76 -2.95
CA ILE A 175 -5.79 -6.89 -3.85
C ILE A 175 -5.11 -6.40 -5.15
N GLU A 176 -5.66 -5.37 -5.79
CA GLU A 176 -5.10 -4.83 -7.03
C GLU A 176 -3.71 -4.20 -6.81
N GLN A 177 -3.45 -3.63 -5.65
CA GLN A 177 -2.13 -3.11 -5.29
C GLN A 177 -1.13 -4.25 -5.09
N ALA A 178 -1.48 -5.26 -4.30
CA ALA A 178 -0.66 -6.43 -4.07
C ALA A 178 -0.30 -7.15 -5.38
N GLU A 179 -1.26 -7.33 -6.29
CA GLU A 179 -1.03 -7.95 -7.60
C GLU A 179 -0.05 -7.14 -8.46
N ARG A 180 -0.21 -5.80 -8.52
CA ARG A 180 0.72 -4.94 -9.27
C ARG A 180 2.14 -5.02 -8.75
N GLN A 181 2.32 -4.99 -7.43
CA GLN A 181 3.61 -5.06 -6.77
C GLN A 181 4.27 -6.43 -6.97
N LEU A 182 3.50 -7.53 -6.92
CA LEU A 182 4.01 -8.87 -7.24
C LEU A 182 4.45 -9.00 -8.69
N VAL A 183 3.69 -8.44 -9.64
CA VAL A 183 4.07 -8.40 -11.06
C VAL A 183 5.36 -7.62 -11.24
N HIS A 184 5.47 -6.43 -10.64
CA HIS A 184 6.67 -5.62 -10.71
C HIS A 184 7.89 -6.31 -10.07
N ALA A 185 7.71 -6.95 -8.92
CA ALA A 185 8.77 -7.75 -8.30
C ALA A 185 9.26 -8.89 -9.21
N GLN A 186 8.35 -9.58 -9.90
CA GLN A 186 8.70 -10.63 -10.87
C GLN A 186 9.42 -10.06 -12.09
N GLU A 187 9.01 -8.90 -12.58
CA GLU A 187 9.70 -8.19 -13.68
C GLU A 187 11.14 -7.83 -13.30
N LEU A 188 11.36 -7.32 -12.09
CA LEU A 188 12.70 -7.01 -11.57
C LEU A 188 13.59 -8.27 -11.56
N VAL A 189 13.07 -9.40 -11.08
CA VAL A 189 13.78 -10.68 -11.10
C VAL A 189 14.05 -11.12 -12.54
N ASN A 190 13.07 -11.07 -13.41
CA ASN A 190 13.21 -11.50 -14.81
C ASN A 190 14.24 -10.65 -15.55
N VAL A 191 14.19 -9.33 -15.41
CA VAL A 191 15.18 -8.42 -16.01
C VAL A 191 16.57 -8.74 -15.51
N ALA A 192 16.75 -8.98 -14.20
CA ALA A 192 18.03 -9.32 -13.63
C ALA A 192 18.59 -10.65 -14.13
N LEU A 193 17.75 -11.63 -14.42
CA LEU A 193 18.15 -12.97 -14.83
C LEU A 193 18.28 -13.14 -16.35
N LEU A 194 17.51 -12.37 -17.18
CA LEU A 194 17.44 -12.56 -18.63
C LEU A 194 18.43 -11.69 -19.44
N HIS A 195 19.20 -10.79 -18.85
CA HIS A 195 20.08 -9.85 -19.55
C HIS A 195 21.37 -10.48 -20.12
N ASP A 196 21.33 -11.73 -20.58
CA ASP A 196 22.46 -12.46 -21.16
C ASP A 196 22.16 -13.14 -22.52
N GLN A 197 21.22 -12.64 -23.33
CA GLN A 197 21.03 -13.16 -24.70
C GLN A 197 21.32 -12.10 -25.75
#